data_b06a3d91bd44b81663d4ef05e550fc97
#
_entry.id   b06a3d91bd44b81663d4ef05e550fc97
#
_cell.length_a   1.000
_cell.length_b   1.000
_cell.length_c   1.000
_cell.angle_alpha   90.00
_cell.angle_beta   90.00
_cell.angle_gamma   90.00
#
_symmetry.space_group_name_H-M   'P 1'
#
loop_
_entity.id
_entity.type
_entity.pdbx_description
1 polymer ?
#
loop_
_entity_poly.entity_id
_entity_poly.type
_entity_poly.pdbx_seq_one_letter_code
_entity_poly.pdbx_strand_id
1 'polypeptide(L)'
;MSTTREEFARLAARGDDEIDLAEGALLIAAEACPDLDVAHHLGRLDALAEQARPRLQGAGPGAAERLAQLNGFLFEEQGFVGNRSVYDDPRNSYLNQVLERRTGIPITLAVLQIEVARRLGLRLEGVNFPGHFLVRHVGESALLIDAFEGRFVTAEKCAVRLRATLGGDATLERHHLARATPKQILARILRNLKNIHARAGELDTALGCCDRILLLLPDDPSELRNRGLVYEGLEAFTAAKADFERFLELAPDDPSAPAVHTRLQRLRQKVAQLN
;
A
#
# COMPACT_ATOMS: atom_id res chain seq x y z
N MET A 1 19.95 -18.05 9.53
CA MET A 1 18.81 -17.12 9.77
C MET A 1 18.15 -16.87 8.43
N SER A 2 16.82 -16.83 8.39
CA SER A 2 16.08 -16.49 7.17
C SER A 2 16.34 -15.02 6.79
N THR A 3 16.40 -14.72 5.49
CA THR A 3 16.52 -13.34 5.03
C THR A 3 15.14 -12.65 5.12
N THR A 4 15.12 -11.32 5.24
CA THR A 4 13.87 -10.52 5.21
C THR A 4 13.02 -10.85 3.97
N ARG A 5 13.65 -11.10 2.83
CA ARG A 5 12.97 -11.51 1.58
C ARG A 5 12.29 -12.87 1.67
N GLU A 6 12.94 -13.85 2.30
CA GLU A 6 12.34 -15.18 2.52
C GLU A 6 11.16 -15.10 3.50
N GLU A 7 11.24 -14.26 4.51
CA GLU A 7 10.13 -14.01 5.46
C GLU A 7 8.95 -13.36 4.76
N PHE A 8 9.20 -12.35 3.93
CA PHE A 8 8.16 -11.71 3.13
C PHE A 8 7.54 -12.69 2.12
N ALA A 9 8.33 -13.53 1.46
CA ALA A 9 7.83 -14.54 0.52
C ALA A 9 6.93 -15.57 1.21
N ARG A 10 7.29 -16.02 2.43
CA ARG A 10 6.45 -16.91 3.24
C ARG A 10 5.13 -16.25 3.64
N LEU A 11 5.16 -14.97 4.02
CA LEU A 11 3.96 -14.19 4.31
C LEU A 11 3.08 -14.07 3.05
N ALA A 12 3.66 -13.72 1.90
CA ALA A 12 2.95 -13.57 0.64
C ALA A 12 2.28 -14.86 0.14
N ALA A 13 2.83 -16.03 0.50
CA ALA A 13 2.26 -17.33 0.16
C ALA A 13 1.00 -17.70 0.96
N ARG A 14 0.73 -17.01 2.07
CA ARG A 14 -0.48 -17.21 2.88
C ARG A 14 -1.73 -16.73 2.13
N GLY A 15 -2.90 -17.20 2.54
CA GLY A 15 -4.20 -16.64 2.12
C GLY A 15 -4.36 -15.18 2.59
N ASP A 16 -5.17 -14.40 1.88
CA ASP A 16 -5.38 -12.98 2.23
C ASP A 16 -5.81 -12.78 3.70
N ASP A 17 -6.72 -13.61 4.20
CA ASP A 17 -7.24 -13.49 5.57
C ASP A 17 -6.25 -13.98 6.65
N GLU A 18 -5.16 -14.65 6.26
CA GLU A 18 -4.10 -15.14 7.14
C GLU A 18 -2.91 -14.17 7.24
N ILE A 19 -2.92 -13.10 6.44
CA ILE A 19 -1.85 -12.10 6.45
C ILE A 19 -2.04 -11.14 7.63
N ASP A 20 -1.05 -11.07 8.51
CA ASP A 20 -0.92 -9.97 9.45
C ASP A 20 -0.38 -8.74 8.69
N LEU A 21 -1.24 -7.72 8.58
CA LEU A 21 -0.96 -6.53 7.79
C LEU A 21 0.20 -5.70 8.38
N ALA A 22 0.30 -5.64 9.72
CA ALA A 22 1.40 -4.94 10.38
C ALA A 22 2.72 -5.66 10.18
N GLU A 23 2.76 -7.00 10.32
CA GLU A 23 3.94 -7.83 10.02
C GLU A 23 4.40 -7.58 8.58
N GLY A 24 3.49 -7.67 7.61
CA GLY A 24 3.82 -7.45 6.20
C GLY A 24 4.37 -6.04 5.92
N ALA A 25 3.77 -5.01 6.51
CA ALA A 25 4.25 -3.63 6.37
C ALA A 25 5.62 -3.40 7.03
N LEU A 26 5.91 -4.06 8.16
CA LEU A 26 7.22 -4.01 8.81
C LEU A 26 8.28 -4.81 8.05
N LEU A 27 7.93 -5.94 7.44
CA LEU A 27 8.85 -6.68 6.56
C LEU A 27 9.20 -5.88 5.28
N ILE A 28 8.27 -5.04 4.78
CA ILE A 28 8.60 -4.08 3.72
C ILE A 28 9.66 -3.08 4.20
N ALA A 29 9.52 -2.57 5.42
CA ALA A 29 10.47 -1.63 6.00
C ALA A 29 11.82 -2.26 6.33
N ALA A 30 11.86 -3.52 6.75
CA ALA A 30 13.07 -4.25 7.13
C ALA A 30 14.06 -4.43 5.96
N GLU A 31 13.60 -4.38 4.71
CA GLU A 31 14.49 -4.37 3.54
C GLU A 31 15.36 -3.09 3.48
N ALA A 32 14.78 -1.95 3.85
CA ALA A 32 15.48 -0.66 3.90
C ALA A 32 16.19 -0.41 5.24
N CYS A 33 15.80 -1.13 6.29
CA CYS A 33 16.31 -1.03 7.65
C CYS A 33 16.71 -2.41 8.16
N PRO A 34 17.91 -2.94 7.82
CA PRO A 34 18.29 -4.32 8.14
C PRO A 34 18.28 -4.67 9.63
N ASP A 35 18.49 -3.68 10.51
CA ASP A 35 18.48 -3.86 11.96
C ASP A 35 17.09 -3.67 12.59
N LEU A 36 16.03 -3.62 11.77
CA LEU A 36 14.68 -3.40 12.27
C LEU A 36 14.19 -4.62 13.05
N ASP A 37 13.85 -4.41 14.32
CA ASP A 37 13.18 -5.39 15.16
C ASP A 37 11.65 -5.31 14.91
N VAL A 38 11.15 -6.26 14.12
CA VAL A 38 9.71 -6.36 13.78
C VAL A 38 8.86 -6.56 15.04
N ALA A 39 9.31 -7.42 15.98
CA ALA A 39 8.56 -7.70 17.20
C ALA A 39 8.44 -6.46 18.10
N HIS A 40 9.52 -5.68 18.22
CA HIS A 40 9.49 -4.41 18.93
C HIS A 40 8.43 -3.45 18.36
N HIS A 41 8.35 -3.31 17.05
CA HIS A 41 7.39 -2.40 16.41
C HIS A 41 5.94 -2.91 16.45
N LEU A 42 5.73 -4.24 16.43
CA LEU A 42 4.41 -4.83 16.73
C LEU A 42 3.99 -4.50 18.16
N GLY A 43 4.92 -4.62 19.13
CA GLY A 43 4.67 -4.23 20.52
C GLY A 43 4.32 -2.74 20.69
N ARG A 44 4.83 -1.85 19.85
CA ARG A 44 4.42 -0.43 19.83
C ARG A 44 2.97 -0.24 19.41
N LEU A 45 2.47 -1.04 18.45
CA LEU A 45 1.04 -1.04 18.08
C LEU A 45 0.17 -1.56 19.23
N ASP A 46 0.63 -2.60 19.95
CA ASP A 46 -0.05 -3.11 21.13
C ASP A 46 -0.12 -2.05 22.22
N ALA A 47 0.97 -1.35 22.49
CA ALA A 47 1.02 -0.26 23.45
C ALA A 47 0.09 0.91 23.08
N LEU A 48 0.00 1.29 21.81
CA LEU A 48 -0.97 2.30 21.35
C LEU A 48 -2.41 1.84 21.59
N ALA A 49 -2.73 0.58 21.34
CA ALA A 49 -4.06 0.05 21.59
C ALA A 49 -4.40 0.05 23.10
N GLU A 50 -3.48 -0.36 23.97
CA GLU A 50 -3.69 -0.31 25.41
C GLU A 50 -3.90 1.12 25.93
N GLN A 51 -3.17 2.10 25.43
CA GLN A 51 -3.35 3.52 25.77
C GLN A 51 -4.71 4.07 25.30
N ALA A 52 -5.22 3.61 24.15
CA ALA A 52 -6.52 4.02 23.62
C ALA A 52 -7.70 3.35 24.35
N ARG A 53 -7.50 2.17 24.93
CA ARG A 53 -8.57 1.32 25.51
C ARG A 53 -9.48 2.03 26.51
N PRO A 54 -8.99 2.81 27.49
CA PRO A 54 -9.86 3.50 28.45
C PRO A 54 -10.84 4.51 27.79
N ARG A 55 -10.40 5.17 26.69
CA ARG A 55 -11.25 6.12 25.94
C ARG A 55 -12.41 5.41 25.26
N LEU A 56 -12.13 4.25 24.66
CA LEU A 56 -13.15 3.47 23.98
C LEU A 56 -14.13 2.83 24.97
N GLN A 57 -13.69 2.50 26.19
CA GLN A 57 -14.58 2.01 27.27
C GLN A 57 -15.51 3.10 27.80
N GLY A 58 -15.06 4.36 27.79
CA GLY A 58 -15.87 5.54 28.15
C GLY A 58 -16.77 6.06 27.05
N ALA A 59 -16.62 5.56 25.81
CA ALA A 59 -17.46 5.93 24.68
C ALA A 59 -18.82 5.22 24.73
N GLY A 60 -19.81 5.76 24.04
CA GLY A 60 -21.08 5.07 23.79
C GLY A 60 -20.90 3.74 23.05
N PRO A 61 -21.96 2.91 22.96
CA PRO A 61 -21.89 1.57 22.38
C PRO A 61 -21.75 1.59 20.85
N GLY A 62 -21.99 2.74 20.19
CA GLY A 62 -21.98 2.89 18.74
C GLY A 62 -20.58 2.83 18.15
N ALA A 63 -20.48 2.28 16.93
CA ALA A 63 -19.18 2.21 16.22
C ALA A 63 -18.64 3.60 15.90
N ALA A 64 -19.51 4.54 15.51
CA ALA A 64 -19.12 5.91 15.20
C ALA A 64 -18.48 6.63 16.39
N GLU A 65 -19.06 6.48 17.59
CA GLU A 65 -18.54 7.10 18.82
C GLU A 65 -17.18 6.50 19.21
N ARG A 66 -17.05 5.18 19.18
CA ARG A 66 -15.80 4.49 19.47
C ARG A 66 -14.70 4.85 18.44
N LEU A 67 -15.05 4.96 17.17
CA LEU A 67 -14.12 5.37 16.12
C LEU A 67 -13.72 6.85 16.26
N ALA A 68 -14.63 7.72 16.68
CA ALA A 68 -14.29 9.13 16.97
C ALA A 68 -13.26 9.22 18.10
N GLN A 69 -13.42 8.42 19.18
CA GLN A 69 -12.43 8.34 20.25
C GLN A 69 -11.08 7.82 19.78
N LEU A 70 -11.06 6.77 18.93
CA LEU A 70 -9.82 6.26 18.36
C LEU A 70 -9.12 7.31 17.46
N ASN A 71 -9.89 8.03 16.64
CA ASN A 71 -9.35 9.08 15.77
C ASN A 71 -8.75 10.23 16.60
N GLY A 72 -9.47 10.72 17.61
CA GLY A 72 -8.97 11.74 18.55
C GLY A 72 -7.68 11.29 19.23
N PHE A 73 -7.64 10.03 19.70
CA PHE A 73 -6.43 9.49 20.30
C PHE A 73 -5.25 9.45 19.31
N LEU A 74 -5.42 8.84 18.12
CA LEU A 74 -4.32 8.67 17.19
C LEU A 74 -3.87 9.99 16.54
N PHE A 75 -4.81 10.80 16.07
CA PHE A 75 -4.48 11.93 15.20
C PHE A 75 -4.36 13.27 15.96
N GLU A 76 -5.05 13.43 17.09
CA GLU A 76 -4.97 14.67 17.88
C GLU A 76 -4.00 14.52 19.06
N GLU A 77 -4.13 13.45 19.89
CA GLU A 77 -3.31 13.30 21.09
C GLU A 77 -1.94 12.68 20.79
N GLN A 78 -1.88 11.58 20.03
CA GLN A 78 -0.62 10.96 19.63
C GLN A 78 0.07 11.73 18.51
N GLY A 79 -0.64 12.63 17.80
CA GLY A 79 -0.09 13.52 16.81
C GLY A 79 0.34 12.83 15.51
N PHE A 80 -0.30 11.71 15.12
CA PHE A 80 -0.08 11.13 13.80
C PHE A 80 -0.71 12.03 12.74
N VAL A 81 0.10 12.45 11.74
CA VAL A 81 -0.32 13.41 10.71
C VAL A 81 0.12 12.99 9.32
N GLY A 82 -0.63 13.43 8.32
CA GLY A 82 -0.26 13.28 6.92
C GLY A 82 0.88 14.21 6.51
N ASN A 83 1.93 13.67 5.87
CA ASN A 83 3.03 14.49 5.35
C ASN A 83 2.61 15.18 4.06
N ARG A 84 2.29 16.46 4.14
CA ARG A 84 1.91 17.30 2.98
C ARG A 84 3.11 18.02 2.37
N SER A 85 4.16 18.26 3.14
CA SER A 85 5.33 19.03 2.72
C SER A 85 6.32 18.22 1.89
N VAL A 86 6.54 16.95 2.26
CA VAL A 86 7.44 16.03 1.56
C VAL A 86 6.71 14.69 1.39
N TYR A 87 5.72 14.67 0.49
CA TYR A 87 4.88 13.49 0.27
C TYR A 87 5.69 12.29 -0.23
N ASP A 88 6.64 12.50 -1.13
CA ASP A 88 7.46 11.48 -1.77
C ASP A 88 8.68 11.04 -0.94
N ASP A 89 8.75 11.38 0.35
CA ASP A 89 9.76 10.82 1.26
C ASP A 89 9.46 9.32 1.49
N PRO A 90 10.37 8.38 1.14
CA PRO A 90 10.14 6.95 1.30
C PRO A 90 9.85 6.55 2.76
N ARG A 91 10.37 7.31 3.74
CA ARG A 91 10.11 7.09 5.17
C ARG A 91 8.63 7.20 5.54
N ASN A 92 7.83 7.90 4.75
CA ASN A 92 6.37 7.96 4.93
C ASN A 92 5.67 6.65 4.60
N SER A 93 6.34 5.76 3.84
CA SER A 93 5.83 4.45 3.43
C SER A 93 6.29 3.30 4.34
N TYR A 94 7.29 3.51 5.21
CA TYR A 94 7.78 2.52 6.15
C TYR A 94 7.07 2.63 7.49
N LEU A 95 6.36 1.57 7.91
CA LEU A 95 5.51 1.59 9.12
C LEU A 95 6.32 1.89 10.40
N ASN A 96 7.56 1.38 10.53
CA ASN A 96 8.45 1.71 11.65
C ASN A 96 8.71 3.22 11.71
N GLN A 97 9.02 3.85 10.57
CA GLN A 97 9.28 5.28 10.48
C GLN A 97 8.01 6.11 10.76
N VAL A 98 6.85 5.63 10.32
CA VAL A 98 5.56 6.27 10.66
C VAL A 98 5.32 6.22 12.17
N LEU A 99 5.57 5.10 12.83
CA LEU A 99 5.45 4.95 14.28
C LEU A 99 6.41 5.86 15.04
N GLU A 100 7.63 6.05 14.56
CA GLU A 100 8.66 6.89 15.19
C GLU A 100 8.40 8.38 14.98
N ARG A 101 8.17 8.77 13.73
CA ARG A 101 8.05 10.17 13.29
C ARG A 101 6.64 10.73 13.43
N ARG A 102 5.65 9.86 13.67
CA ARG A 102 4.21 10.19 13.70
C ARG A 102 3.72 10.86 12.42
N THR A 103 4.37 10.56 11.30
CA THR A 103 4.10 11.20 10.01
C THR A 103 4.10 10.14 8.92
N GLY A 104 3.07 10.14 8.06
CA GLY A 104 2.91 9.14 7.01
C GLY A 104 2.10 9.63 5.80
N ILE A 105 1.87 8.72 4.88
CA ILE A 105 0.97 8.90 3.72
C ILE A 105 -0.39 8.23 4.00
N PRO A 106 -1.43 8.46 3.17
CA PRO A 106 -2.77 7.93 3.44
C PRO A 106 -2.80 6.44 3.77
N ILE A 107 -2.07 5.62 3.03
CA ILE A 107 -2.12 4.16 3.21
C ILE A 107 -1.40 3.70 4.48
N THR A 108 -0.26 4.28 4.86
CA THR A 108 0.48 3.87 6.05
C THR A 108 -0.20 4.33 7.34
N LEU A 109 -0.82 5.51 7.34
CA LEU A 109 -1.68 5.96 8.44
C LEU A 109 -2.96 5.11 8.55
N ALA A 110 -3.52 4.67 7.41
CA ALA A 110 -4.64 3.73 7.41
C ALA A 110 -4.24 2.36 7.98
N VAL A 111 -3.07 1.82 7.62
CA VAL A 111 -2.54 0.56 8.20
C VAL A 111 -2.39 0.70 9.72
N LEU A 112 -1.78 1.78 10.20
CA LEU A 112 -1.69 2.08 11.63
C LEU A 112 -3.08 2.06 12.29
N GLN A 113 -4.05 2.78 11.73
CA GLN A 113 -5.40 2.87 12.28
C GLN A 113 -6.12 1.53 12.28
N ILE A 114 -6.06 0.77 11.18
CA ILE A 114 -6.65 -0.57 11.06
C ILE A 114 -6.06 -1.51 12.11
N GLU A 115 -4.75 -1.50 12.29
CA GLU A 115 -4.06 -2.40 13.19
C GLU A 115 -4.27 -2.06 14.67
N VAL A 116 -4.33 -0.79 15.04
CA VAL A 116 -4.71 -0.38 16.40
C VAL A 116 -6.19 -0.68 16.67
N ALA A 117 -7.08 -0.41 15.72
CA ALA A 117 -8.51 -0.74 15.82
C ALA A 117 -8.75 -2.25 16.02
N ARG A 118 -8.05 -3.10 15.26
CA ARG A 118 -8.12 -4.57 15.37
C ARG A 118 -7.82 -5.05 16.79
N ARG A 119 -6.78 -4.50 17.41
CA ARG A 119 -6.38 -4.80 18.80
C ARG A 119 -7.41 -4.35 19.85
N LEU A 120 -8.24 -3.40 19.49
CA LEU A 120 -9.35 -2.88 20.31
C LEU A 120 -10.70 -3.56 20.03
N GLY A 121 -10.71 -4.57 19.12
CA GLY A 121 -11.93 -5.27 18.74
C GLY A 121 -12.83 -4.47 17.81
N LEU A 122 -12.32 -3.42 17.15
CA LEU A 122 -13.00 -2.69 16.09
C LEU A 122 -12.54 -3.24 14.73
N ARG A 123 -13.50 -3.62 13.88
CA ARG A 123 -13.19 -4.18 12.57
C ARG A 123 -13.20 -3.08 11.51
N LEU A 124 -12.01 -2.71 11.08
CA LEU A 124 -11.80 -1.77 9.98
C LEU A 124 -11.22 -2.50 8.76
N GLU A 125 -11.51 -1.99 7.59
CA GLU A 125 -10.95 -2.47 6.33
C GLU A 125 -10.46 -1.29 5.49
N GLY A 126 -9.44 -1.53 4.67
CA GLY A 126 -8.93 -0.56 3.72
C GLY A 126 -9.84 -0.43 2.51
N VAL A 127 -9.88 0.77 1.95
CA VAL A 127 -10.57 1.09 0.70
C VAL A 127 -9.57 1.69 -0.28
N ASN A 128 -9.37 0.99 -1.40
CA ASN A 128 -8.41 1.39 -2.44
C ASN A 128 -9.01 2.50 -3.33
N PHE A 129 -9.29 3.65 -2.72
CA PHE A 129 -9.92 4.78 -3.40
C PHE A 129 -8.98 5.38 -4.47
N PRO A 130 -9.50 5.78 -5.66
CA PRO A 130 -8.70 6.41 -6.71
C PRO A 130 -7.97 7.66 -6.22
N GLY A 131 -6.64 7.68 -6.41
CA GLY A 131 -5.78 8.78 -5.96
C GLY A 131 -5.63 8.94 -4.45
N HIS A 132 -6.29 8.09 -3.63
CA HIS A 132 -6.24 8.17 -2.17
C HIS A 132 -6.42 6.79 -1.52
N PHE A 133 -6.31 6.71 -0.20
CA PHE A 133 -6.62 5.51 0.57
C PHE A 133 -7.51 5.88 1.74
N LEU A 134 -8.62 5.16 1.91
CA LEU A 134 -9.59 5.38 2.97
C LEU A 134 -9.70 4.15 3.86
N VAL A 135 -10.33 4.32 5.00
CA VAL A 135 -10.66 3.25 5.94
C VAL A 135 -12.18 3.20 6.10
N ARG A 136 -12.74 2.01 6.20
CA ARG A 136 -14.18 1.77 6.38
C ARG A 136 -14.44 0.86 7.56
N HIS A 137 -15.52 1.11 8.32
CA HIS A 137 -15.97 0.19 9.35
C HIS A 137 -16.72 -1.01 8.74
N VAL A 138 -16.39 -2.23 9.19
CA VAL A 138 -17.10 -3.45 8.78
C VAL A 138 -18.43 -3.53 9.55
N GLY A 139 -19.54 -3.49 8.82
CA GLY A 139 -20.90 -3.50 9.38
C GLY A 139 -21.62 -2.16 9.27
N GLU A 140 -20.92 -1.04 9.38
CA GLU A 140 -21.46 0.31 9.14
C GLU A 140 -20.69 0.96 7.98
N SER A 141 -21.00 0.53 6.76
CA SER A 141 -20.27 0.91 5.54
C SER A 141 -20.32 2.41 5.20
N ALA A 142 -21.25 3.14 5.80
CA ALA A 142 -21.32 4.61 5.69
C ALA A 142 -20.22 5.32 6.51
N LEU A 143 -19.60 4.64 7.47
CA LEU A 143 -18.51 5.21 8.29
C LEU A 143 -17.17 5.06 7.54
N LEU A 144 -16.89 6.06 6.71
CA LEU A 144 -15.60 6.21 6.02
C LEU A 144 -14.70 7.17 6.79
N ILE A 145 -13.41 6.86 6.86
CA ILE A 145 -12.38 7.63 7.54
C ILE A 145 -11.25 7.92 6.57
N ASP A 146 -10.81 9.15 6.56
CA ASP A 146 -9.55 9.57 5.93
C ASP A 146 -8.47 9.66 7.02
N ALA A 147 -7.62 8.65 7.11
CA ALA A 147 -6.55 8.60 8.11
C ALA A 147 -5.48 9.69 7.89
N PHE A 148 -5.34 10.19 6.66
CA PHE A 148 -4.43 11.28 6.34
C PHE A 148 -4.92 12.64 6.88
N GLU A 149 -6.25 12.82 6.91
CA GLU A 149 -6.92 13.97 7.51
C GLU A 149 -7.30 13.75 8.99
N GLY A 150 -7.20 12.51 9.48
CA GLY A 150 -7.58 12.12 10.85
C GLY A 150 -9.08 12.18 11.14
N ARG A 151 -9.96 12.14 10.12
CA ARG A 151 -11.41 12.42 10.31
C ARG A 151 -12.32 11.59 9.41
N PHE A 152 -13.60 11.56 9.77
CA PHE A 152 -14.64 10.99 8.92
C PHE A 152 -14.78 11.77 7.60
N VAL A 153 -15.09 11.04 6.55
CA VAL A 153 -15.33 11.59 5.21
C VAL A 153 -16.71 11.17 4.71
N THR A 154 -17.45 12.10 4.09
CA THR A 154 -18.75 11.81 3.50
C THR A 154 -18.64 11.36 2.06
N ALA A 155 -19.72 10.73 1.54
CA ALA A 155 -19.80 10.31 0.14
C ALA A 155 -19.64 11.50 -0.82
N GLU A 156 -20.16 12.68 -0.46
CA GLU A 156 -20.03 13.91 -1.26
C GLU A 156 -18.55 14.35 -1.38
N LYS A 157 -17.79 14.29 -0.28
CA LYS A 157 -16.34 14.58 -0.30
C LYS A 157 -15.56 13.54 -1.12
N CYS A 158 -15.96 12.28 -1.02
CA CYS A 158 -15.39 11.23 -1.89
C CYS A 158 -15.68 11.52 -3.37
N ALA A 159 -16.92 11.91 -3.73
CA ALA A 159 -17.28 12.26 -5.10
C ALA A 159 -16.50 13.48 -5.62
N VAL A 160 -16.27 14.50 -4.80
CA VAL A 160 -15.44 15.66 -5.16
C VAL A 160 -14.00 15.23 -5.42
N ARG A 161 -13.42 14.42 -4.54
CA ARG A 161 -12.04 13.91 -4.71
C ARG A 161 -11.90 13.01 -5.95
N LEU A 162 -12.92 12.16 -6.20
CA LEU A 162 -12.94 11.29 -7.39
C LEU A 162 -12.89 12.12 -8.68
N ARG A 163 -13.72 13.15 -8.78
CA ARG A 163 -13.74 14.06 -9.94
C ARG A 163 -12.41 14.80 -10.13
N ALA A 164 -11.77 15.19 -9.04
CA ALA A 164 -10.44 15.80 -9.11
C ALA A 164 -9.35 14.83 -9.62
N THR A 165 -9.52 13.52 -9.39
CA THR A 165 -8.54 12.49 -9.78
C THR A 165 -8.79 11.93 -11.17
N LEU A 166 -10.05 11.64 -11.53
CA LEU A 166 -10.42 10.94 -12.77
C LEU A 166 -11.03 11.86 -13.84
N GLY A 167 -11.37 13.10 -13.49
CA GLY A 167 -12.02 14.07 -14.37
C GLY A 167 -13.42 14.46 -13.90
N GLY A 168 -13.92 15.61 -14.39
CA GLY A 168 -15.13 16.26 -13.90
C GLY A 168 -16.42 15.44 -13.98
N ASP A 169 -16.51 14.48 -14.91
CA ASP A 169 -17.70 13.66 -15.15
C ASP A 169 -17.71 12.35 -14.35
N ALA A 170 -16.66 12.07 -13.57
CA ALA A 170 -16.57 10.85 -12.79
C ALA A 170 -17.65 10.82 -11.68
N THR A 171 -18.43 9.74 -11.66
CA THR A 171 -19.45 9.48 -10.63
C THR A 171 -18.94 8.48 -9.61
N LEU A 172 -19.31 8.69 -8.33
CA LEU A 172 -18.94 7.76 -7.27
C LEU A 172 -19.77 6.49 -7.37
N GLU A 173 -19.12 5.37 -7.65
CA GLU A 173 -19.74 4.06 -7.76
C GLU A 173 -19.24 3.12 -6.66
N ARG A 174 -19.98 2.00 -6.44
CA ARG A 174 -19.65 1.02 -5.38
C ARG A 174 -18.25 0.45 -5.51
N HIS A 175 -17.76 0.22 -6.73
CA HIS A 175 -16.42 -0.35 -6.96
C HIS A 175 -15.29 0.60 -6.49
N HIS A 176 -15.50 1.93 -6.52
CA HIS A 176 -14.55 2.91 -5.97
C HIS A 176 -14.37 2.81 -4.46
N LEU A 177 -15.35 2.19 -3.78
CA LEU A 177 -15.36 1.95 -2.35
C LEU A 177 -15.17 0.46 -2.02
N ALA A 178 -14.66 -0.34 -2.95
CA ALA A 178 -14.41 -1.76 -2.72
C ALA A 178 -13.34 -1.97 -1.64
N ARG A 179 -13.51 -3.06 -0.85
CA ARG A 179 -12.51 -3.49 0.12
C ARG A 179 -11.19 -3.77 -0.57
N ALA A 180 -10.11 -3.27 0.00
CA ALA A 180 -8.76 -3.69 -0.35
C ALA A 180 -8.35 -4.88 0.52
N THR A 181 -7.86 -5.95 -0.11
CA THR A 181 -7.32 -7.10 0.62
C THR A 181 -5.95 -6.76 1.24
N PRO A 182 -5.48 -7.49 2.27
CA PRO A 182 -4.14 -7.28 2.83
C PRO A 182 -3.04 -7.32 1.78
N LYS A 183 -3.08 -8.26 0.81
CA LYS A 183 -2.11 -8.30 -0.30
C LYS A 183 -2.16 -7.04 -1.16
N GLN A 184 -3.35 -6.53 -1.46
CA GLN A 184 -3.52 -5.29 -2.22
C GLN A 184 -3.00 -4.06 -1.47
N ILE A 185 -3.17 -4.01 -0.14
CA ILE A 185 -2.65 -2.93 0.71
C ILE A 185 -1.11 -2.95 0.69
N LEU A 186 -0.49 -4.11 0.95
CA LEU A 186 0.97 -4.26 0.91
C LEU A 186 1.54 -3.95 -0.48
N ALA A 187 0.90 -4.43 -1.54
CA ALA A 187 1.29 -4.13 -2.91
C ALA A 187 1.21 -2.61 -3.20
N ARG A 188 0.22 -1.90 -2.66
CA ARG A 188 0.11 -0.45 -2.83
C ARG A 188 1.21 0.32 -2.08
N ILE A 189 1.61 -0.13 -0.88
CA ILE A 189 2.78 0.44 -0.18
C ILE A 189 4.04 0.27 -1.05
N LEU A 190 4.25 -0.94 -1.58
CA LEU A 190 5.38 -1.23 -2.46
C LEU A 190 5.35 -0.43 -3.76
N ARG A 191 4.16 -0.18 -4.36
CA ARG A 191 4.01 0.68 -5.54
C ARG A 191 4.41 2.13 -5.25
N ASN A 192 4.08 2.67 -4.07
CA ASN A 192 4.52 4.00 -3.67
C ASN A 192 6.06 4.05 -3.60
N LEU A 193 6.68 3.09 -2.92
CA LEU A 193 8.14 2.99 -2.80
C LEU A 193 8.80 2.82 -4.17
N LYS A 194 8.30 1.89 -5.00
CA LYS A 194 8.77 1.68 -6.37
C LYS A 194 8.79 2.98 -7.18
N ASN A 195 7.70 3.74 -7.13
CA ASN A 195 7.59 4.97 -7.88
C ASN A 195 8.58 6.05 -7.40
N ILE A 196 8.84 6.11 -6.09
CA ILE A 196 9.83 7.02 -5.51
C ILE A 196 11.22 6.63 -5.99
N HIS A 197 11.62 5.36 -5.81
CA HIS A 197 12.95 4.86 -6.17
C HIS A 197 13.18 4.91 -7.69
N ALA A 198 12.20 4.55 -8.50
CA ALA A 198 12.32 4.64 -9.97
C ALA A 198 12.53 6.08 -10.44
N ARG A 199 11.83 7.07 -9.84
CA ARG A 199 12.05 8.50 -10.15
C ARG A 199 13.43 9.01 -9.69
N ALA A 200 13.97 8.43 -8.61
CA ALA A 200 15.32 8.72 -8.14
C ALA A 200 16.42 8.02 -8.95
N GLY A 201 16.08 7.15 -9.91
CA GLY A 201 17.03 6.34 -10.66
C GLY A 201 17.59 5.13 -9.90
N GLU A 202 17.04 4.81 -8.74
CA GLU A 202 17.43 3.69 -7.89
C GLU A 202 16.74 2.40 -8.37
N LEU A 203 17.13 1.94 -9.58
CA LEU A 203 16.43 0.88 -10.30
C LEU A 203 16.50 -0.49 -9.60
N ASP A 204 17.59 -0.81 -8.92
CA ASP A 204 17.70 -2.07 -8.15
C ASP A 204 16.69 -2.11 -6.99
N THR A 205 16.51 -1.00 -6.28
CA THR A 205 15.52 -0.88 -5.20
C THR A 205 14.09 -0.93 -5.76
N ALA A 206 13.86 -0.28 -6.90
CA ALA A 206 12.58 -0.34 -7.60
C ALA A 206 12.26 -1.77 -8.07
N LEU A 207 13.26 -2.51 -8.58
CA LEU A 207 13.13 -3.92 -8.94
C LEU A 207 12.74 -4.78 -7.74
N GLY A 208 13.41 -4.61 -6.59
CA GLY A 208 13.05 -5.30 -5.36
C GLY A 208 11.62 -5.03 -4.89
N CYS A 209 11.07 -3.85 -5.18
CA CYS A 209 9.64 -3.56 -4.94
C CYS A 209 8.74 -4.32 -5.93
N CYS A 210 9.06 -4.33 -7.24
CA CYS A 210 8.31 -5.07 -8.26
C CYS A 210 8.24 -6.57 -7.92
N ASP A 211 9.37 -7.16 -7.55
CA ASP A 211 9.44 -8.60 -7.21
C ASP A 211 8.50 -8.93 -6.04
N ARG A 212 8.50 -8.11 -4.99
CA ARG A 212 7.61 -8.32 -3.84
C ARG A 212 6.14 -8.08 -4.16
N ILE A 213 5.82 -7.15 -5.06
CA ILE A 213 4.45 -6.97 -5.54
C ILE A 213 3.99 -8.22 -6.29
N LEU A 214 4.84 -8.81 -7.14
CA LEU A 214 4.50 -10.02 -7.88
C LEU A 214 4.48 -11.29 -7.01
N LEU A 215 5.13 -11.30 -5.84
CA LEU A 215 4.89 -12.34 -4.82
C LEU A 215 3.49 -12.25 -4.21
N LEU A 216 2.98 -11.03 -3.99
CA LEU A 216 1.62 -10.80 -3.46
C LEU A 216 0.53 -11.00 -4.51
N LEU A 217 0.78 -10.56 -5.75
CA LEU A 217 -0.14 -10.50 -6.88
C LEU A 217 0.56 -11.02 -8.15
N PRO A 218 0.72 -12.35 -8.31
CA PRO A 218 1.57 -12.94 -9.36
C PRO A 218 1.13 -12.61 -10.79
N ASP A 219 -0.17 -12.44 -11.01
CA ASP A 219 -0.75 -12.19 -12.32
C ASP A 219 -1.21 -10.73 -12.49
N ASP A 220 -0.56 -9.75 -11.80
CA ASP A 220 -0.80 -8.34 -12.03
C ASP A 220 -0.13 -7.87 -13.34
N PRO A 221 -0.89 -7.66 -14.43
CA PRO A 221 -0.29 -7.30 -15.72
C PRO A 221 0.44 -5.96 -15.67
N SER A 222 -0.14 -4.99 -14.93
CA SER A 222 0.47 -3.67 -14.78
C SER A 222 1.83 -3.75 -14.12
N GLU A 223 2.00 -4.66 -13.15
CA GLU A 223 3.26 -4.83 -12.44
C GLU A 223 4.30 -5.59 -13.28
N LEU A 224 3.89 -6.59 -14.04
CA LEU A 224 4.77 -7.26 -15.02
C LEU A 224 5.30 -6.24 -16.04
N ARG A 225 4.43 -5.41 -16.62
CA ARG A 225 4.88 -4.33 -17.51
C ARG A 225 5.87 -3.39 -16.81
N ASN A 226 5.59 -2.97 -15.58
CA ASN A 226 6.44 -2.05 -14.84
C ASN A 226 7.80 -2.68 -14.51
N ARG A 227 7.84 -3.95 -14.11
CA ARG A 227 9.10 -4.67 -13.86
C ARG A 227 9.90 -4.84 -15.15
N GLY A 228 9.24 -5.13 -16.27
CA GLY A 228 9.86 -5.15 -17.59
C GLY A 228 10.54 -3.83 -17.96
N LEU A 229 9.91 -2.68 -17.62
CA LEU A 229 10.51 -1.36 -17.81
C LEU A 229 11.74 -1.13 -16.89
N VAL A 230 11.69 -1.60 -15.65
CA VAL A 230 12.83 -1.52 -14.73
C VAL A 230 13.99 -2.40 -15.25
N TYR A 231 13.71 -3.64 -15.68
CA TYR A 231 14.70 -4.51 -16.29
C TYR A 231 15.32 -3.92 -17.55
N GLU A 232 14.50 -3.25 -18.42
CA GLU A 232 15.03 -2.54 -19.60
C GLU A 232 16.02 -1.43 -19.18
N GLY A 233 15.69 -0.69 -18.10
CA GLY A 233 16.57 0.35 -17.54
C GLY A 233 17.86 -0.20 -16.95
N LEU A 234 17.83 -1.42 -16.41
CA LEU A 234 19.00 -2.18 -15.89
C LEU A 234 19.75 -2.96 -16.97
N GLU A 235 19.36 -2.81 -18.23
CA GLU A 235 19.91 -3.58 -19.37
C GLU A 235 19.76 -5.11 -19.27
N ALA A 236 18.89 -5.58 -18.37
CA ALA A 236 18.54 -6.99 -18.21
C ALA A 236 17.50 -7.42 -19.28
N PHE A 237 17.89 -7.32 -20.55
CA PHE A 237 16.98 -7.41 -21.71
C PHE A 237 16.21 -8.73 -21.80
N THR A 238 16.83 -9.83 -21.41
CA THR A 238 16.16 -11.16 -21.40
C THR A 238 15.02 -11.21 -20.39
N ALA A 239 15.22 -10.66 -19.19
CA ALA A 239 14.19 -10.60 -18.16
C ALA A 239 13.08 -9.60 -18.54
N ALA A 240 13.45 -8.45 -19.09
CA ALA A 240 12.49 -7.45 -19.60
C ALA A 240 11.58 -8.06 -20.68
N LYS A 241 12.16 -8.83 -21.61
CA LYS A 241 11.44 -9.53 -22.69
C LYS A 241 10.40 -10.49 -22.09
N ALA A 242 10.79 -11.34 -21.13
CA ALA A 242 9.90 -12.31 -20.50
C ALA A 242 8.70 -11.66 -19.82
N ASP A 243 8.94 -10.58 -19.07
CA ASP A 243 7.88 -9.83 -18.39
C ASP A 243 6.92 -9.15 -19.37
N PHE A 244 7.43 -8.56 -20.47
CA PHE A 244 6.58 -7.96 -21.50
C PHE A 244 5.76 -9.01 -22.27
N GLU A 245 6.32 -10.18 -22.57
CA GLU A 245 5.59 -11.29 -23.18
C GLU A 245 4.45 -11.75 -22.26
N ARG A 246 4.72 -11.93 -20.96
CA ARG A 246 3.70 -12.33 -19.98
C ARG A 246 2.62 -11.24 -19.80
N PHE A 247 2.99 -9.97 -19.78
CA PHE A 247 2.01 -8.87 -19.78
C PHE A 247 1.05 -8.95 -20.96
N LEU A 248 1.57 -9.13 -22.18
CA LEU A 248 0.76 -9.20 -23.40
C LEU A 248 -0.14 -10.44 -23.45
N GLU A 249 0.27 -11.55 -22.81
CA GLU A 249 -0.59 -12.75 -22.66
C GLU A 249 -1.76 -12.46 -21.72
N LEU A 250 -1.54 -11.78 -20.61
CA LEU A 250 -2.55 -11.53 -19.58
C LEU A 250 -3.47 -10.36 -19.91
N ALA A 251 -3.00 -9.37 -20.64
CA ALA A 251 -3.74 -8.13 -20.94
C ALA A 251 -3.49 -7.67 -22.39
N PRO A 252 -3.90 -8.45 -23.41
CA PRO A 252 -3.67 -8.12 -24.82
C PRO A 252 -4.38 -6.83 -25.26
N ASP A 253 -5.51 -6.49 -24.63
CA ASP A 253 -6.31 -5.31 -24.93
C ASP A 253 -5.99 -4.09 -24.05
N ASP A 254 -4.94 -4.15 -23.21
CA ASP A 254 -4.51 -3.02 -22.39
C ASP A 254 -4.08 -1.84 -23.30
N PRO A 255 -4.48 -0.60 -23.00
CA PRO A 255 -4.10 0.58 -23.78
C PRO A 255 -2.59 0.74 -24.01
N SER A 256 -1.76 0.17 -23.14
CA SER A 256 -0.29 0.20 -23.27
C SER A 256 0.28 -0.96 -24.12
N ALA A 257 -0.53 -1.96 -24.50
CA ALA A 257 -0.07 -3.12 -25.26
C ALA A 257 0.65 -2.75 -26.58
N PRO A 258 0.19 -1.79 -27.40
CA PRO A 258 0.92 -1.39 -28.60
C PRO A 258 2.33 -0.84 -28.33
N ALA A 259 2.49 -0.08 -27.24
CA ALA A 259 3.79 0.44 -26.83
C ALA A 259 4.73 -0.68 -26.35
N VAL A 260 4.18 -1.65 -25.62
CA VAL A 260 4.94 -2.84 -25.16
C VAL A 260 5.37 -3.72 -26.33
N HIS A 261 4.49 -3.94 -27.34
CA HIS A 261 4.87 -4.64 -28.56
C HIS A 261 6.07 -4.00 -29.29
N THR A 262 6.06 -2.67 -29.38
CA THR A 262 7.16 -1.92 -30.00
C THR A 262 8.47 -2.11 -29.22
N ARG A 263 8.42 -2.05 -27.88
CA ARG A 263 9.58 -2.30 -27.01
C ARG A 263 10.11 -3.73 -27.19
N LEU A 264 9.19 -4.71 -27.17
CA LEU A 264 9.54 -6.12 -27.31
C LEU A 264 10.26 -6.42 -28.62
N GLN A 265 9.85 -5.82 -29.74
CA GLN A 265 10.55 -5.93 -31.03
C GLN A 265 12.01 -5.44 -30.95
N ARG A 266 12.21 -4.26 -30.31
CA ARG A 266 13.57 -3.70 -30.09
C ARG A 266 14.42 -4.59 -29.19
N LEU A 267 13.85 -5.13 -28.12
CA LEU A 267 14.56 -6.05 -27.21
C LEU A 267 14.97 -7.35 -27.88
N ARG A 268 14.12 -7.93 -28.74
CA ARG A 268 14.46 -9.12 -29.52
C ARG A 268 15.69 -8.90 -30.42
N GLN A 269 15.79 -7.72 -31.03
CA GLN A 269 16.96 -7.34 -31.82
C GLN A 269 18.21 -7.20 -30.96
N LYS A 270 18.10 -6.52 -29.80
CA LYS A 270 19.22 -6.36 -28.85
C LYS A 270 19.71 -7.71 -28.32
N VAL A 271 18.81 -8.59 -27.88
CA VAL A 271 19.18 -9.94 -27.38
C VAL A 271 19.84 -10.78 -28.47
N ALA A 272 19.37 -10.68 -29.72
CA ALA A 272 19.99 -11.39 -30.86
C ALA A 272 21.41 -10.89 -31.21
N GLN A 273 21.73 -9.64 -30.87
CA GLN A 273 23.08 -9.06 -31.08
C GLN A 273 24.07 -9.42 -29.95
N LEU A 274 23.57 -9.82 -28.78
CA LEU A 274 24.41 -10.17 -27.61
C LEU A 274 24.76 -11.65 -27.54
N ASN A 275 24.11 -12.51 -28.34
CA ASN A 275 24.38 -13.93 -28.51
C ASN A 275 25.14 -14.20 -29.82
#